data_28dd55040e5f82d06e15cfc4cb4e25cf
#
_entry.id   28dd55040e5f82d06e15cfc4cb4e25cf
#
_cell.length_a   1.000
_cell.length_b   1.000
_cell.length_c   1.000
_cell.angle_alpha   90.00
_cell.angle_beta   90.00
_cell.angle_gamma   90.00
#
_symmetry.space_group_name_H-M   'P 1'
#
loop_
_entity.id
_entity.type
_entity.pdbx_description
1 polymer ?
#
loop_
_entity_poly.entity_id
_entity_poly.type
_entity_poly.pdbx_seq_one_letter_code
_entity_poly.pdbx_strand_id
1 'polypeptide(L)'
;MQPIVDPAESEEMDPQAEEVADNPTPSRDDPFSGLKVMVIDDSKTIRRTAETLLKKEGCEVVTATDGFEALAKIADEKPDIIFVDIMMPRLDGYQTCALIKNNQVFKRTPVVMLSSKDGLFDRARGRIVGSDQYLTKPFTKDELLGAIREHVHT
;
A
#
# COMPACT_ATOMS: atom_id res chain seq x y z
N MET A 1 30.04 3.20 -17.15
CA MET A 1 30.35 2.77 -16.92
C MET A 1 30.15 2.38 -16.79
N GLN A 2 29.57 2.50 -16.65
CA GLN A 2 29.54 2.08 -16.50
C GLN A 2 29.04 1.76 -16.39
N PRO A 3 28.70 1.83 -16.29
CA PRO A 3 28.54 1.41 -16.27
C PRO A 3 27.95 1.00 -16.19
N ILE A 4 27.50 0.98 -16.05
CA ILE A 4 27.27 0.44 -15.86
C ILE A 4 26.69 -0.19 -15.72
N VAL A 5 26.22 -0.04 -15.66
CA VAL A 5 26.04 -0.75 -15.30
C VAL A 5 25.49 -1.33 -15.18
N ASP A 6 25.07 -1.45 -15.30
CA ASP A 6 25.03 -2.18 -15.10
C ASP A 6 24.51 -2.66 -14.85
N PRO A 7 24.03 -2.71 -14.73
CA PRO A 7 23.98 -3.24 -14.38
C PRO A 7 23.52 -3.70 -14.12
N ALA A 8 23.06 -3.64 -14.14
CA ALA A 8 23.11 -4.12 -13.68
C ALA A 8 22.78 -4.47 -13.37
N GLU A 9 22.49 -4.36 -13.47
CA GLU A 9 22.70 -4.68 -13.04
C GLU A 9 22.36 -4.95 -12.51
N SER A 10 21.84 -4.82 -12.78
CA SER A 10 21.94 -5.14 -12.16
C SER A 10 21.57 -5.52 -11.72
N GLU A 11 21.25 -5.41 -11.71
CA GLU A 11 21.42 -5.72 -11.16
C GLU A 11 21.40 -5.79 -10.57
N GLU A 12 21.09 -5.48 -10.64
CA GLU A 12 21.50 -5.52 -9.92
C GLU A 12 21.59 -5.18 -9.52
N MET A 13 21.28 -4.84 -9.77
CA MET A 13 21.74 -4.44 -9.25
C MET A 13 21.91 -4.15 -8.76
N ASP A 14 21.67 -3.71 -8.95
CA ASP A 14 22.30 -3.32 -8.36
C ASP A 14 22.36 -2.92 -7.93
N PRO A 15 22.09 -2.52 -7.51
CA PRO A 15 22.48 -1.97 -7.02
C PRO A 15 22.55 -1.55 -7.01
N GLN A 16 22.32 -0.89 -6.98
CA GLN A 16 22.76 -0.33 -6.85
C GLN A 16 22.67 0.00 -7.18
N ALA A 17 22.52 0.17 -7.61
CA ALA A 17 22.82 0.51 -7.85
C ALA A 17 22.64 0.62 -8.13
N GLU A 18 22.53 0.98 -8.46
CA GLU A 18 22.86 1.13 -8.59
C GLU A 18 22.76 1.46 -8.60
N GLU A 19 22.76 1.95 -8.85
CA GLU A 19 23.10 2.40 -8.86
C GLU A 19 23.05 2.92 -9.01
N VAL A 20 23.09 3.39 -9.54
CA VAL A 20 23.23 3.92 -9.68
C VAL A 20 23.02 4.14 -9.60
N ALA A 21 23.04 4.28 -9.35
CA ALA A 21 22.72 4.43 -9.14
C ALA A 21 21.95 4.11 -9.18
N ASP A 22 21.75 4.06 -8.91
CA ASP A 22 21.20 3.81 -8.97
C ASP A 22 19.85 3.79 -8.78
N ASN A 23 19.17 4.76 -7.97
CA ASN A 23 17.72 4.88 -8.00
C ASN A 23 17.30 5.97 -8.95
N PRO A 24 16.91 5.63 -10.13
CA PRO A 24 16.40 6.64 -11.05
C PRO A 24 15.16 7.29 -10.43
N THR A 25 15.05 8.61 -10.52
CA THR A 25 13.84 9.32 -10.14
C THR A 25 12.71 8.78 -11.01
N PRO A 26 11.56 8.37 -10.43
CA PRO A 26 10.47 7.87 -11.25
C PRO A 26 10.01 8.90 -12.26
N SER A 27 9.75 8.44 -13.48
CA SER A 27 9.26 9.28 -14.55
C SER A 27 7.83 9.72 -14.28
N ARG A 28 7.44 10.88 -14.81
CA ARG A 28 6.05 11.32 -14.74
C ARG A 28 5.11 10.34 -15.43
N ASP A 29 5.65 9.58 -16.38
CA ASP A 29 4.87 8.59 -17.11
C ASP A 29 4.70 7.29 -16.35
N ASP A 30 5.39 7.14 -15.22
CA ASP A 30 5.25 5.97 -14.36
C ASP A 30 3.85 6.03 -13.71
N PRO A 31 3.01 4.98 -13.91
CA PRO A 31 1.63 5.00 -13.40
C PRO A 31 1.55 5.09 -11.89
N PHE A 32 2.63 4.75 -11.17
CA PHE A 32 2.63 4.78 -9.71
C PHE A 32 3.30 6.03 -9.15
N SER A 33 3.94 6.82 -10.00
CA SER A 33 4.69 7.98 -9.53
C SER A 33 3.76 9.02 -8.90
N GLY A 34 4.09 9.43 -7.69
CA GLY A 34 3.34 10.46 -6.99
C GLY A 34 2.05 10.00 -6.31
N LEU A 35 1.67 8.73 -6.48
CA LEU A 35 0.50 8.20 -5.78
C LEU A 35 0.81 8.09 -4.29
N LYS A 36 -0.13 8.48 -3.46
CA LYS A 36 -0.01 8.36 -2.01
C LYS A 36 -0.75 7.13 -1.53
N VAL A 37 -0.03 6.24 -0.88
CA VAL A 37 -0.57 4.96 -0.41
C VAL A 37 -0.47 4.93 1.11
N MET A 38 -1.59 4.64 1.77
CA MET A 38 -1.60 4.46 3.22
C MET A 38 -1.60 2.97 3.53
N VAL A 39 -0.72 2.54 4.44
CA VAL A 39 -0.64 1.15 4.88
C VAL A 39 -0.87 1.10 6.38
N ILE A 40 -1.92 0.42 6.78
CA ILE A 40 -2.35 0.31 8.18
C ILE A 40 -2.18 -1.14 8.61
N ASP A 41 -1.20 -1.40 9.47
CA ASP A 41 -0.93 -2.75 9.94
C ASP A 41 -0.17 -2.64 11.25
N ASP A 42 -0.52 -3.45 12.24
CA ASP A 42 0.19 -3.42 13.52
C ASP A 42 1.55 -4.11 13.45
N SER A 43 1.82 -4.85 12.37
CA SER A 43 3.11 -5.49 12.15
C SER A 43 4.10 -4.53 11.51
N LYS A 44 5.17 -4.24 12.22
CA LYS A 44 6.24 -3.39 11.69
C LYS A 44 6.86 -3.99 10.42
N THR A 45 7.00 -5.32 10.39
CA THR A 45 7.58 -6.00 9.23
C THR A 45 6.72 -5.78 7.99
N ILE A 46 5.41 -5.93 8.12
CA ILE A 46 4.49 -5.72 7.00
C ILE A 46 4.54 -4.28 6.52
N ARG A 47 4.50 -3.31 7.47
CA ARG A 47 4.56 -1.90 7.09
C ARG A 47 5.85 -1.59 6.32
N ARG A 48 6.99 -2.09 6.81
CA ARG A 48 8.28 -1.86 6.15
C ARG A 48 8.37 -2.51 4.79
N THR A 49 7.87 -3.74 4.67
CA THR A 49 7.87 -4.45 3.39
C THR A 49 7.07 -3.67 2.35
N ALA A 50 5.85 -3.29 2.70
CA ALA A 50 5.00 -2.53 1.79
C ALA A 50 5.64 -1.19 1.43
N GLU A 51 6.15 -0.49 2.42
CA GLU A 51 6.78 0.81 2.21
C GLU A 51 7.96 0.71 1.25
N THR A 52 8.83 -0.27 1.47
CA THR A 52 10.00 -0.47 0.60
C THR A 52 9.59 -0.76 -0.83
N LEU A 53 8.64 -1.69 -1.00
CA LEU A 53 8.18 -2.06 -2.34
C LEU A 53 7.55 -0.89 -3.07
N LEU A 54 6.70 -0.14 -2.37
CA LEU A 54 5.95 0.95 -2.99
C LEU A 54 6.81 2.17 -3.29
N LYS A 55 7.76 2.50 -2.41
CA LYS A 55 8.65 3.63 -2.65
C LYS A 55 9.53 3.41 -3.87
N LYS A 56 9.92 2.17 -4.12
CA LYS A 56 10.71 1.86 -5.32
C LYS A 56 9.95 2.16 -6.60
N GLU A 57 8.62 2.14 -6.54
CA GLU A 57 7.78 2.43 -7.70
C GLU A 57 7.39 3.90 -7.79
N GLY A 58 7.90 4.72 -6.89
CA GLY A 58 7.62 6.15 -6.91
C GLY A 58 6.44 6.59 -6.08
N CYS A 59 5.85 5.67 -5.32
CA CYS A 59 4.74 6.01 -4.44
C CYS A 59 5.23 6.75 -3.19
N GLU A 60 4.38 7.65 -2.71
CA GLU A 60 4.53 8.25 -1.40
C GLU A 60 3.78 7.36 -0.42
N VAL A 61 4.42 6.94 0.67
CA VAL A 61 3.81 5.97 1.59
C VAL A 61 3.63 6.57 2.97
N VAL A 62 2.42 6.46 3.49
CA VAL A 62 2.08 6.86 4.85
C VAL A 62 1.69 5.59 5.60
N THR A 63 2.27 5.38 6.77
CA THR A 63 1.97 4.19 7.56
C THR A 63 1.24 4.56 8.84
N ALA A 64 0.44 3.60 9.33
CA ALA A 64 -0.23 3.72 10.61
C ALA A 64 -0.21 2.36 11.28
N THR A 65 -0.14 2.35 12.62
CA THR A 65 -0.04 1.12 13.39
C THR A 65 -1.40 0.57 13.77
N ASP A 66 -2.44 1.40 13.74
CA ASP A 66 -3.79 0.96 14.08
C ASP A 66 -4.81 1.87 13.39
N GLY A 67 -6.08 1.49 13.54
CA GLY A 67 -7.16 2.22 12.87
C GLY A 67 -7.36 3.64 13.39
N PHE A 68 -7.12 3.86 14.68
CA PHE A 68 -7.27 5.20 15.24
C PHE A 68 -6.21 6.14 14.70
N GLU A 69 -4.96 5.69 14.63
CA GLU A 69 -3.88 6.49 14.05
C GLU A 69 -4.18 6.80 12.58
N ALA A 70 -4.68 5.81 11.85
CA ALA A 70 -5.03 5.98 10.45
C ALA A 70 -6.09 7.06 10.26
N LEU A 71 -7.17 6.99 11.06
CA LEU A 71 -8.25 7.97 10.95
C LEU A 71 -7.78 9.38 11.28
N ALA A 72 -6.84 9.49 12.23
CA ALA A 72 -6.26 10.79 12.57
C ALA A 72 -5.43 11.36 11.42
N LYS A 73 -4.77 10.51 10.65
CA LYS A 73 -3.88 10.95 9.56
C LYS A 73 -4.59 11.15 8.23
N ILE A 74 -5.69 10.44 7.99
CA ILE A 74 -6.28 10.36 6.65
C ILE A 74 -6.72 11.74 6.13
N ALA A 75 -7.22 12.60 7.01
CA ALA A 75 -7.71 13.92 6.60
C ALA A 75 -6.59 14.81 6.06
N ASP A 76 -5.41 14.72 6.68
CA ASP A 76 -4.26 15.53 6.26
C ASP A 76 -3.53 14.89 5.09
N GLU A 77 -3.41 13.58 5.09
CA GLU A 77 -2.60 12.88 4.10
C GLU A 77 -3.33 12.64 2.79
N LYS A 78 -4.64 12.48 2.83
CA LYS A 78 -5.48 12.28 1.63
C LYS A 78 -4.93 11.20 0.70
N PRO A 79 -4.81 9.95 1.19
CA PRO A 79 -4.25 8.90 0.35
C PRO A 79 -5.14 8.57 -0.84
N ASP A 80 -4.51 8.09 -1.90
CA ASP A 80 -5.21 7.65 -3.10
C ASP A 80 -5.75 6.23 -2.95
N ILE A 81 -5.14 5.43 -2.07
CA ILE A 81 -5.57 4.07 -1.78
C ILE A 81 -5.09 3.69 -0.38
N ILE A 82 -5.85 2.85 0.29
CA ILE A 82 -5.57 2.43 1.65
C ILE A 82 -5.50 0.90 1.72
N PHE A 83 -4.43 0.38 2.30
CA PHE A 83 -4.30 -1.04 2.64
C PHE A 83 -4.43 -1.16 4.14
N VAL A 84 -5.35 -2.00 4.62
CA VAL A 84 -5.62 -2.11 6.06
C VAL A 84 -5.68 -3.57 6.51
N ASP A 85 -4.90 -3.87 7.55
CA ASP A 85 -4.90 -5.19 8.18
C ASP A 85 -6.25 -5.44 8.85
N ILE A 86 -6.81 -6.63 8.63
CA ILE A 86 -8.09 -7.02 9.24
C ILE A 86 -7.94 -7.20 10.74
N MET A 87 -6.87 -7.88 11.16
CA MET A 87 -6.68 -8.27 12.55
C MET A 87 -5.85 -7.23 13.30
N MET A 88 -6.52 -6.27 13.90
CA MET A 88 -5.87 -5.25 14.72
C MET A 88 -6.61 -5.11 16.03
N PRO A 89 -5.91 -4.77 17.13
CA PRO A 89 -6.57 -4.60 18.43
C PRO A 89 -7.43 -3.34 18.43
N ARG A 90 -8.48 -3.36 19.23
CA ARG A 90 -9.40 -2.26 19.49
C ARG A 90 -10.27 -1.91 18.30
N LEU A 91 -9.69 -1.52 17.18
CA LEU A 91 -10.43 -1.15 15.97
C LEU A 91 -9.88 -2.01 14.83
N ASP A 92 -10.63 -3.05 14.44
CA ASP A 92 -10.15 -3.96 13.40
C ASP A 92 -10.29 -3.34 12.01
N GLY A 93 -9.83 -4.09 11.00
CA GLY A 93 -9.86 -3.60 9.62
C GLY A 93 -11.24 -3.36 9.08
N TYR A 94 -12.21 -4.20 9.43
CA TYR A 94 -13.59 -4.00 9.00
C TYR A 94 -14.17 -2.71 9.58
N GLN A 95 -13.95 -2.49 10.86
CA GLN A 95 -14.43 -1.27 11.53
C GLN A 95 -13.76 -0.04 10.95
N THR A 96 -12.44 -0.10 10.73
CA THR A 96 -11.69 1.00 10.14
C THR A 96 -12.23 1.32 8.73
N CYS A 97 -12.42 0.29 7.92
CA CYS A 97 -12.96 0.46 6.57
C CYS A 97 -14.35 1.10 6.60
N ALA A 98 -15.21 0.62 7.50
CA ALA A 98 -16.57 1.17 7.62
C ALA A 98 -16.54 2.65 7.95
N LEU A 99 -15.66 3.06 8.87
CA LEU A 99 -15.55 4.47 9.23
C LEU A 99 -15.04 5.32 8.08
N ILE A 100 -14.09 4.81 7.30
CA ILE A 100 -13.58 5.51 6.12
C ILE A 100 -14.69 5.65 5.08
N LYS A 101 -15.39 4.56 4.78
CA LYS A 101 -16.41 4.56 3.73
C LYS A 101 -17.67 5.33 4.11
N ASN A 102 -17.91 5.53 5.40
CA ASN A 102 -19.04 6.33 5.85
C ASN A 102 -18.72 7.82 5.92
N ASN A 103 -17.48 8.20 5.67
CA ASN A 103 -17.08 9.60 5.66
C ASN A 103 -17.31 10.17 4.26
N GLN A 104 -18.04 11.30 4.19
CA GLN A 104 -18.38 11.92 2.90
C GLN A 104 -17.15 12.29 2.07
N VAL A 105 -16.06 12.65 2.72
CA VAL A 105 -14.85 13.08 2.04
C VAL A 105 -14.05 11.88 1.50
N PHE A 106 -14.04 10.75 2.23
CA PHE A 106 -13.16 9.62 1.92
C PHE A 106 -13.88 8.39 1.40
N LYS A 107 -15.19 8.43 1.26
CA LYS A 107 -15.96 7.24 0.86
C LYS A 107 -15.56 6.69 -0.50
N ARG A 108 -14.92 7.48 -1.35
CA ARG A 108 -14.48 7.04 -2.68
C ARG A 108 -13.05 6.50 -2.69
N THR A 109 -12.32 6.68 -1.59
CA THR A 109 -10.95 6.18 -1.52
C THR A 109 -10.98 4.66 -1.48
N PRO A 110 -10.30 3.97 -2.41
CA PRO A 110 -10.28 2.51 -2.40
C PRO A 110 -9.63 1.97 -1.13
N VAL A 111 -10.24 0.92 -0.57
CA VAL A 111 -9.73 0.25 0.62
C VAL A 111 -9.53 -1.22 0.31
N VAL A 112 -8.28 -1.69 0.44
CA VAL A 112 -7.89 -3.08 0.22
C VAL A 112 -7.57 -3.70 1.58
N MET A 113 -8.25 -4.80 1.91
CA MET A 113 -8.05 -5.47 3.19
C MET A 113 -6.86 -6.41 3.11
N LEU A 114 -6.06 -6.46 4.17
CA LEU A 114 -4.93 -7.38 4.25
C LEU A 114 -5.28 -8.49 5.23
N SER A 115 -5.36 -9.72 4.73
CA SER A 115 -5.75 -10.88 5.54
C SER A 115 -4.53 -11.78 5.76
N SER A 116 -4.36 -12.30 6.98
CA SER A 116 -3.29 -13.26 7.22
C SER A 116 -3.61 -14.57 6.50
N LYS A 117 -2.57 -15.36 6.22
CA LYS A 117 -2.71 -16.65 5.55
C LYS A 117 -3.66 -17.58 6.30
N ASP A 118 -3.61 -17.53 7.63
CA ASP A 118 -4.45 -18.35 8.48
C ASP A 118 -5.76 -17.67 8.86
N GLY A 119 -5.92 -16.40 8.48
CA GLY A 119 -7.14 -15.66 8.76
C GLY A 119 -8.16 -15.89 7.67
N LEU A 120 -9.43 -15.89 8.07
CA LEU A 120 -10.52 -16.04 7.10
C LEU A 120 -11.10 -14.68 6.80
N PHE A 121 -10.88 -14.21 5.57
CA PHE A 121 -11.53 -12.99 5.12
C PHE A 121 -13.01 -13.27 4.89
N ASP A 122 -13.85 -12.54 5.58
CA ASP A 122 -15.30 -12.64 5.41
C ASP A 122 -15.72 -11.73 4.26
N ARG A 123 -15.98 -12.32 3.10
CA ARG A 123 -16.34 -11.55 1.90
C ARG A 123 -17.63 -10.78 2.08
N ALA A 124 -18.61 -11.37 2.75
CA ALA A 124 -19.88 -10.71 2.98
C ALA A 124 -19.67 -9.48 3.88
N ARG A 125 -18.92 -9.64 4.95
CA ARG A 125 -18.63 -8.53 5.85
C ARG A 125 -17.81 -7.45 5.14
N GLY A 126 -16.85 -7.86 4.29
CA GLY A 126 -16.08 -6.92 3.48
C GLY A 126 -16.96 -6.07 2.59
N ARG A 127 -17.95 -6.69 1.94
CA ARG A 127 -18.89 -5.95 1.10
C ARG A 127 -19.75 -4.99 1.92
N ILE A 128 -20.21 -5.43 3.08
CA ILE A 128 -21.04 -4.58 3.95
C ILE A 128 -20.30 -3.31 4.36
N VAL A 129 -19.01 -3.42 4.70
CA VAL A 129 -18.24 -2.24 5.08
C VAL A 129 -17.68 -1.46 3.89
N GLY A 130 -17.87 -1.97 2.67
CA GLY A 130 -17.50 -1.26 1.46
C GLY A 130 -16.06 -1.43 1.00
N SER A 131 -15.37 -2.49 1.45
CA SER A 131 -14.02 -2.74 0.97
C SER A 131 -14.03 -3.09 -0.51
N ASP A 132 -12.97 -2.70 -1.21
CA ASP A 132 -12.88 -2.87 -2.66
C ASP A 132 -12.20 -4.16 -3.08
N GLN A 133 -11.33 -4.70 -2.21
CA GLN A 133 -10.57 -5.91 -2.51
C GLN A 133 -9.90 -6.41 -1.23
N TYR A 134 -9.37 -7.63 -1.26
CA TYR A 134 -8.50 -8.11 -0.21
C TYR A 134 -7.28 -8.80 -0.80
N LEU A 135 -6.17 -8.78 -0.05
CA LEU A 135 -4.95 -9.51 -0.37
C LEU A 135 -4.57 -10.36 0.83
N THR A 136 -3.94 -11.49 0.56
CA THR A 136 -3.45 -12.38 1.62
C THR A 136 -2.00 -12.03 1.94
N LYS A 137 -1.65 -11.97 3.22
CA LYS A 137 -0.27 -11.80 3.66
C LYS A 137 0.41 -13.16 3.78
N PRO A 138 1.65 -13.31 3.35
CA PRO A 138 2.49 -12.29 2.72
C PRO A 138 2.07 -12.03 1.27
N PHE A 139 2.04 -10.76 0.91
CA PHE A 139 1.71 -10.37 -0.46
C PHE A 139 2.98 -10.18 -1.27
N THR A 140 2.85 -10.30 -2.58
CA THR A 140 3.96 -10.02 -3.49
C THR A 140 3.89 -8.57 -3.95
N LYS A 141 5.00 -8.08 -4.51
CA LYS A 141 5.04 -6.77 -5.14
C LYS A 141 3.97 -6.65 -6.21
N ASP A 142 3.85 -7.68 -7.06
CA ASP A 142 2.90 -7.66 -8.16
C ASP A 142 1.45 -7.60 -7.67
N GLU A 143 1.16 -8.26 -6.55
CA GLU A 143 -0.18 -8.20 -5.96
C GLU A 143 -0.49 -6.81 -5.43
N LEU A 144 0.47 -6.16 -4.76
CA LEU A 144 0.29 -4.79 -4.30
C LEU A 144 0.07 -3.83 -5.46
N LEU A 145 0.95 -3.88 -6.45
CA LEU A 145 0.87 -2.98 -7.59
C LEU A 145 -0.37 -3.25 -8.42
N GLY A 146 -0.77 -4.52 -8.53
CA GLY A 146 -1.98 -4.89 -9.25
C GLY A 146 -3.23 -4.31 -8.61
N ALA A 147 -3.30 -4.33 -7.27
CA ALA A 147 -4.41 -3.74 -6.56
C ALA A 147 -4.48 -2.23 -6.79
N ILE A 148 -3.34 -1.56 -6.75
CA ILE A 148 -3.29 -0.13 -7.01
C ILE A 148 -3.77 0.17 -8.43
N ARG A 149 -3.24 -0.57 -9.39
CA ARG A 149 -3.57 -0.37 -10.81
C ARG A 149 -5.07 -0.58 -11.05
N GLU A 150 -5.65 -1.54 -10.37
CA GLU A 150 -7.06 -1.89 -10.56
C GLU A 150 -8.00 -0.82 -9.99
N HIS A 151 -7.63 -0.21 -8.86
CA HIS A 151 -8.56 0.64 -8.12
C HIS A 151 -8.25 2.14 -8.20
N VAL A 152 -7.03 2.51 -8.55
CA VAL A 152 -6.65 3.91 -8.69
C VAL A 152 -6.64 4.28 -10.16
N HIS A 153 -7.48 5.25 -10.50
CA HIS A 153 -7.59 5.75 -11.87
C HIS A 153 -6.96 7.14 -11.94
N THR A 154 -5.90 7.26 -12.71
CA THR A 154 -5.22 8.53 -12.91
C THR A 154 -5.45 9.05 -14.31
#